data_0b4c6452738cd88cfb1c93bd83c224f9
#
_entry.id   0b4c6452738cd88cfb1c93bd83c224f9
#
_cell.length_a   1.000
_cell.length_b   1.000
_cell.length_c   1.000
_cell.angle_alpha   90.00
_cell.angle_beta   90.00
_cell.angle_gamma   90.00
#
_symmetry.space_group_name_H-M   'P 1'
#
loop_
_entity.id
_entity.type
_entity.pdbx_description
1 polymer ?
#
loop_
_entity_poly.entity_id
_entity_poly.type
_entity_poly.pdbx_seq_one_letter_code
_entity_poly.pdbx_strand_id
1 'polypeptide(L)'
;MKENKAESLIWIIFAIIGTMFVIIGLTVFVTRNNYENKVDTKGTITEISSYRDGTGDEEHEVYISYTVGGRRYKSKLNGYSSSFYEGKEIDIYYDKDNPNNIGTKSLDKLFLIFPGIGMIFVIMGVSGIVIKIKNDVKEKSLKENGELIYAEYVETVSNNLYEVNGRHPYNIICEWNDPLDGKKYVFKSRNIWTDPESTGRT
;
A
#
# COMPACT_ATOMS: atom_id res chain seq x y z
N MET A 1 -19.51 -9.47 18.20
CA MET A 1 -20.14 -8.70 17.09
C MET A 1 -19.48 -7.33 16.82
N LYS A 2 -18.80 -6.69 17.76
CA LYS A 2 -18.06 -5.41 17.52
C LYS A 2 -16.71 -5.61 16.81
N GLU A 3 -15.97 -6.69 17.09
CA GLU A 3 -14.67 -6.97 16.45
C GLU A 3 -14.77 -7.15 14.93
N ASN A 4 -15.79 -7.85 14.44
CA ASN A 4 -15.96 -8.08 13.00
C ASN A 4 -16.20 -6.81 12.17
N LYS A 5 -16.68 -5.72 12.80
CA LYS A 5 -16.89 -4.44 12.11
C LYS A 5 -15.57 -3.65 11.97
N ALA A 6 -14.71 -3.71 12.99
CA ALA A 6 -13.43 -3.02 12.96
C ALA A 6 -12.49 -3.61 11.90
N GLU A 7 -12.41 -4.93 11.80
CA GLU A 7 -11.60 -5.61 10.78
C GLU A 7 -12.03 -5.24 9.36
N SER A 8 -13.35 -5.26 9.08
CA SER A 8 -13.83 -4.88 7.74
C SER A 8 -13.56 -3.42 7.41
N LEU A 9 -13.62 -2.54 8.41
CA LEU A 9 -13.31 -1.13 8.22
C LEU A 9 -11.86 -0.91 7.79
N ILE A 10 -10.93 -1.64 8.38
CA ILE A 10 -9.51 -1.58 8.02
C ILE A 10 -9.31 -1.93 6.53
N TRP A 11 -9.87 -3.04 6.07
CA TRP A 11 -9.73 -3.47 4.67
C TRP A 11 -10.36 -2.48 3.68
N ILE A 12 -11.50 -1.87 4.06
CA ILE A 12 -12.14 -0.82 3.27
C ILE A 12 -11.25 0.42 3.18
N ILE A 13 -10.65 0.83 4.30
CA ILE A 13 -9.71 1.98 4.34
C ILE A 13 -8.51 1.73 3.42
N PHE A 14 -7.90 0.54 3.47
CA PHE A 14 -6.81 0.18 2.56
C PHE A 14 -7.24 0.27 1.09
N ALA A 15 -8.42 -0.25 0.74
CA ALA A 15 -8.93 -0.19 -0.61
C ALA A 15 -9.16 1.27 -1.08
N ILE A 16 -9.72 2.12 -0.22
CA ILE A 16 -9.98 3.54 -0.54
C ILE A 16 -8.66 4.30 -0.73
N ILE A 17 -7.73 4.17 0.22
CA ILE A 17 -6.42 4.84 0.15
C ILE A 17 -5.67 4.38 -1.11
N GLY A 18 -5.63 3.07 -1.36
CA GLY A 18 -5.00 2.53 -2.56
C GLY A 18 -5.60 3.08 -3.85
N THR A 19 -6.92 3.15 -3.94
CA THR A 19 -7.62 3.71 -5.10
C THR A 19 -7.29 5.19 -5.31
N MET A 20 -7.22 5.99 -4.23
CA MET A 20 -6.80 7.39 -4.31
C MET A 20 -5.38 7.53 -4.88
N PHE A 21 -4.43 6.73 -4.39
CA PHE A 21 -3.05 6.74 -4.89
C PHE A 21 -2.97 6.36 -6.37
N VAL A 22 -3.75 5.36 -6.80
CA VAL A 22 -3.81 4.96 -8.22
C VAL A 22 -4.36 6.10 -9.07
N ILE A 23 -5.48 6.71 -8.69
CA ILE A 23 -6.11 7.78 -9.46
C ILE A 23 -5.18 8.99 -9.56
N ILE A 24 -4.66 9.47 -8.43
CA ILE A 24 -3.76 10.64 -8.39
C ILE A 24 -2.49 10.34 -9.20
N GLY A 25 -1.86 9.19 -8.96
CA GLY A 25 -0.63 8.82 -9.66
C GLY A 25 -0.81 8.68 -11.17
N LEU A 26 -1.91 8.06 -11.63
CA LEU A 26 -2.22 7.96 -13.05
C LEU A 26 -2.53 9.32 -13.66
N THR A 27 -3.29 10.17 -12.96
CA THR A 27 -3.60 11.53 -13.45
C THR A 27 -2.33 12.34 -13.65
N VAL A 28 -1.44 12.35 -12.66
CA VAL A 28 -0.14 13.04 -12.74
C VAL A 28 0.71 12.45 -13.87
N PHE A 29 0.76 11.13 -13.98
CA PHE A 29 1.53 10.46 -15.03
C PHE A 29 1.01 10.81 -16.43
N VAL A 30 -0.30 10.74 -16.66
CA VAL A 30 -0.91 11.09 -17.97
C VAL A 30 -0.68 12.56 -18.31
N THR A 31 -0.85 13.47 -17.34
CA THR A 31 -0.62 14.90 -17.57
C THR A 31 0.83 15.19 -17.91
N ARG A 32 1.79 14.53 -17.24
CA ARG A 32 3.22 14.69 -17.51
C ARG A 32 3.66 14.01 -18.81
N ASN A 33 3.06 12.89 -19.17
CA ASN A 33 3.36 12.15 -20.43
C ASN A 33 2.56 12.64 -21.64
N ASN A 34 1.79 13.71 -21.53
CA ASN A 34 1.24 14.37 -22.71
C ASN A 34 2.37 15.14 -23.42
N TYR A 35 2.93 14.54 -24.48
CA TYR A 35 4.04 15.07 -25.25
C TYR A 35 3.59 15.81 -26.53
N GLU A 36 2.33 16.06 -26.71
CA GLU A 36 1.75 16.64 -27.92
C GLU A 36 2.39 18.01 -28.26
N ASN A 37 2.63 18.86 -27.24
CA ASN A 37 3.31 20.16 -27.38
C ASN A 37 4.79 20.13 -26.95
N LYS A 38 5.37 18.95 -26.71
CA LYS A 38 6.75 18.84 -26.23
C LYS A 38 7.71 18.47 -27.36
N VAL A 39 8.87 19.09 -27.36
CA VAL A 39 9.95 18.80 -28.32
C VAL A 39 11.15 18.31 -27.56
N ASP A 40 11.66 17.17 -28.00
CA ASP A 40 12.88 16.57 -27.42
C ASP A 40 14.11 17.38 -27.89
N THR A 41 15.02 17.62 -26.95
CA THR A 41 16.32 18.25 -27.21
C THR A 41 17.33 17.77 -26.17
N LYS A 42 18.59 18.16 -26.35
CA LYS A 42 19.65 17.94 -25.37
C LYS A 42 19.94 19.23 -24.62
N GLY A 43 20.22 19.08 -23.34
CA GLY A 43 20.61 20.18 -22.49
C GLY A 43 21.78 19.80 -21.60
N THR A 44 22.60 20.79 -21.27
CA THR A 44 23.75 20.62 -20.38
C THR A 44 23.40 21.17 -19.00
N ILE A 45 23.64 20.42 -17.96
CA ILE A 45 23.50 20.87 -16.58
C ILE A 45 24.60 21.91 -16.32
N THR A 46 24.19 23.15 -16.02
CA THR A 46 25.14 24.24 -15.81
C THR A 46 25.33 24.59 -14.35
N GLU A 47 24.38 24.20 -13.49
CA GLU A 47 24.43 24.55 -12.07
C GLU A 47 23.57 23.57 -11.28
N ILE A 48 24.08 23.11 -10.15
CA ILE A 48 23.33 22.37 -9.13
C ILE A 48 23.57 23.07 -7.81
N SER A 49 22.53 23.66 -7.25
CA SER A 49 22.56 24.29 -5.93
C SER A 49 21.76 23.45 -4.92
N SER A 50 22.30 23.30 -3.73
CA SER A 50 21.63 22.62 -2.62
C SER A 50 21.39 23.62 -1.50
N TYR A 51 20.20 23.60 -0.93
CA TYR A 51 19.86 24.40 0.24
C TYR A 51 18.98 23.57 1.18
N ARG A 52 18.93 23.97 2.44
CA ARG A 52 18.00 23.38 3.40
C ARG A 52 16.76 24.22 3.49
N ASP A 53 15.62 23.57 3.39
CA ASP A 53 14.34 24.23 3.59
C ASP A 53 14.06 24.50 5.08
N GLY A 54 12.91 25.13 5.36
CA GLY A 54 12.48 25.47 6.73
C GLY A 54 12.19 24.24 7.61
N THR A 55 12.07 23.04 7.04
CA THR A 55 11.88 21.76 7.74
C THR A 55 13.20 21.02 8.01
N GLY A 56 14.30 21.51 7.42
CA GLY A 56 15.65 20.95 7.55
C GLY A 56 16.00 19.94 6.47
N ASP A 57 15.11 19.71 5.52
CA ASP A 57 15.34 18.82 4.39
C ASP A 57 16.25 19.50 3.35
N GLU A 58 17.13 18.70 2.72
CA GLU A 58 18.02 19.17 1.67
C GLU A 58 17.30 19.18 0.33
N GLU A 59 17.13 20.35 -0.23
CA GLU A 59 16.56 20.56 -1.55
C GLU A 59 17.62 20.87 -2.60
N HIS A 60 17.38 20.42 -3.84
CA HIS A 60 18.28 20.64 -4.97
C HIS A 60 17.59 21.41 -6.10
N GLU A 61 18.27 22.44 -6.60
CA GLU A 61 17.88 23.14 -7.82
C GLU A 61 18.87 22.82 -8.93
N VAL A 62 18.34 22.40 -10.07
CA VAL A 62 19.15 22.04 -11.25
C VAL A 62 18.82 23.00 -12.38
N TYR A 63 19.83 23.68 -12.89
CA TYR A 63 19.69 24.56 -14.04
C TYR A 63 20.35 23.94 -15.29
N ILE A 64 19.63 24.03 -16.40
CA ILE A 64 20.02 23.41 -17.66
C ILE A 64 20.09 24.49 -18.73
N SER A 65 21.20 24.48 -19.51
CA SER A 65 21.37 25.29 -20.72
C SER A 65 21.08 24.43 -21.94
N TYR A 66 20.28 24.94 -22.85
CA TYR A 66 19.89 24.27 -24.11
C TYR A 66 19.58 25.31 -25.19
N THR A 67 19.45 24.86 -26.45
CA THR A 67 19.21 25.74 -27.59
C THR A 67 17.90 25.39 -28.28
N VAL A 68 17.07 26.40 -28.54
CA VAL A 68 15.81 26.27 -29.30
C VAL A 68 15.83 27.31 -30.41
N GLY A 69 15.71 26.89 -31.66
CA GLY A 69 15.67 27.80 -32.81
C GLY A 69 16.91 28.72 -32.92
N GLY A 70 18.07 28.25 -32.49
CA GLY A 70 19.32 29.04 -32.48
C GLY A 70 19.49 29.97 -31.28
N ARG A 71 18.47 30.10 -30.41
CA ARG A 71 18.54 30.92 -29.20
C ARG A 71 18.87 30.03 -27.99
N ARG A 72 19.78 30.47 -27.13
CA ARG A 72 20.16 29.77 -25.89
C ARG A 72 19.19 30.16 -24.77
N TYR A 73 18.76 29.13 -24.04
CA TYR A 73 17.94 29.21 -22.86
C TYR A 73 18.66 28.62 -21.64
N LYS A 74 18.36 29.13 -20.44
CA LYS A 74 18.76 28.54 -19.16
C LYS A 74 17.50 28.44 -18.30
N SER A 75 17.08 27.24 -17.95
CA SER A 75 15.85 27.02 -17.19
C SER A 75 16.08 26.05 -16.05
N LYS A 76 15.31 26.20 -14.98
CA LYS A 76 15.28 25.28 -13.85
C LYS A 76 14.56 24.00 -14.26
N LEU A 77 15.18 22.85 -14.00
CA LEU A 77 14.56 21.55 -14.16
C LEU A 77 13.73 21.23 -12.92
N ASN A 78 12.49 20.77 -13.12
CA ASN A 78 11.64 20.29 -12.04
C ASN A 78 12.01 18.86 -11.66
N GLY A 79 12.92 18.72 -10.70
CA GLY A 79 13.39 17.47 -10.13
C GLY A 79 14.90 17.30 -10.18
N TYR A 80 15.39 16.41 -9.33
CA TYR A 80 16.79 16.08 -9.16
C TYR A 80 17.00 14.56 -9.23
N SER A 81 18.18 14.16 -9.63
CA SER A 81 18.68 12.79 -9.55
C SER A 81 20.11 12.81 -9.03
N SER A 82 20.45 11.88 -8.14
CA SER A 82 21.83 11.72 -7.64
C SER A 82 22.86 11.42 -8.73
N SER A 83 22.42 11.07 -9.94
CA SER A 83 23.27 10.88 -11.11
C SER A 83 23.60 12.17 -11.85
N PHE A 84 23.05 13.34 -11.44
CA PHE A 84 23.29 14.62 -12.06
C PHE A 84 24.55 15.25 -11.53
N TYR A 85 25.33 15.85 -12.43
CA TYR A 85 26.51 16.65 -12.12
C TYR A 85 26.67 17.77 -13.15
N GLU A 86 27.34 18.85 -12.78
CA GLU A 86 27.58 19.98 -13.66
C GLU A 86 28.42 19.57 -14.88
N GLY A 87 28.05 20.05 -16.05
CA GLY A 87 28.64 19.64 -17.33
C GLY A 87 28.02 18.41 -17.97
N LYS A 88 27.15 17.67 -17.28
CA LYS A 88 26.47 16.52 -17.84
C LYS A 88 25.45 16.90 -18.90
N GLU A 89 25.51 16.26 -20.07
CA GLU A 89 24.47 16.35 -21.08
C GLU A 89 23.37 15.33 -20.79
N ILE A 90 22.13 15.77 -20.83
CA ILE A 90 20.94 14.93 -20.62
C ILE A 90 19.88 15.21 -21.68
N ASP A 91 19.05 14.21 -21.94
CA ASP A 91 17.88 14.34 -22.81
C ASP A 91 16.77 15.03 -22.05
N ILE A 92 16.33 16.18 -22.58
CA ILE A 92 15.23 16.97 -22.05
C ILE A 92 14.16 17.15 -23.11
N TYR A 93 12.99 17.56 -22.69
CA TYR A 93 12.00 18.15 -23.59
C TYR A 93 11.67 19.57 -23.13
N TYR A 94 11.21 20.40 -24.05
CA TYR A 94 10.63 21.71 -23.76
C TYR A 94 9.24 21.82 -24.36
N ASP A 95 8.43 22.72 -23.79
CA ASP A 95 7.12 23.04 -24.32
C ASP A 95 7.26 24.04 -25.48
N LYS A 96 6.58 23.75 -26.63
CA LYS A 96 6.61 24.62 -27.82
C LYS A 96 6.11 26.05 -27.53
N ASP A 97 5.07 26.14 -26.69
CA ASP A 97 4.43 27.41 -26.36
C ASP A 97 5.20 28.18 -25.27
N ASN A 98 5.93 27.45 -24.43
CA ASN A 98 6.76 28.02 -23.37
C ASN A 98 8.12 27.29 -23.28
N PRO A 99 9.12 27.70 -24.05
CA PRO A 99 10.44 27.03 -24.05
C PRO A 99 11.16 26.98 -22.71
N ASN A 100 10.78 27.81 -21.72
CA ASN A 100 11.34 27.76 -20.38
C ASN A 100 10.77 26.61 -19.53
N ASN A 101 9.66 26.00 -19.95
CA ASN A 101 9.08 24.83 -19.29
C ASN A 101 9.74 23.57 -19.82
N ILE A 102 10.64 23.01 -19.04
CA ILE A 102 11.44 21.85 -19.41
C ILE A 102 11.22 20.67 -18.46
N GLY A 103 11.49 19.47 -18.95
CA GLY A 103 11.44 18.26 -18.15
C GLY A 103 12.29 17.13 -18.76
N THR A 104 12.35 16.01 -18.07
CA THR A 104 12.99 14.78 -18.58
C THR A 104 12.03 13.60 -18.47
N LYS A 105 12.02 12.75 -19.49
CA LYS A 105 11.20 11.53 -19.52
C LYS A 105 11.57 10.54 -18.39
N SER A 106 12.82 10.57 -17.95
CA SER A 106 13.29 9.70 -16.87
C SER A 106 12.69 10.08 -15.53
N LEU A 107 12.60 11.38 -15.23
CA LEU A 107 11.94 11.87 -14.00
C LEU A 107 10.42 11.67 -14.04
N ASP A 108 9.80 11.87 -15.21
CA ASP A 108 8.36 11.67 -15.36
C ASP A 108 7.95 10.22 -15.05
N LYS A 109 8.79 9.23 -15.42
CA LYS A 109 8.53 7.81 -15.13
C LYS A 109 8.54 7.49 -13.64
N LEU A 110 9.22 8.26 -12.79
CA LEU A 110 9.22 8.06 -11.35
C LEU A 110 7.82 8.18 -10.74
N PHE A 111 6.94 8.96 -11.38
CA PHE A 111 5.54 9.10 -10.91
C PHE A 111 4.72 7.80 -11.02
N LEU A 112 5.19 6.79 -11.78
CA LEU A 112 4.58 5.45 -11.81
C LEU A 112 4.74 4.67 -10.49
N ILE A 113 5.62 5.10 -9.59
CA ILE A 113 5.78 4.51 -8.27
C ILE A 113 4.48 4.66 -7.46
N PHE A 114 3.82 5.82 -7.55
CA PHE A 114 2.59 6.11 -6.80
C PHE A 114 1.43 5.15 -7.14
N PRO A 115 1.04 4.99 -8.42
CA PRO A 115 0.01 4.01 -8.76
C PRO A 115 0.46 2.57 -8.47
N GLY A 116 1.76 2.27 -8.54
CA GLY A 116 2.32 0.97 -8.16
C GLY A 116 2.05 0.65 -6.68
N ILE A 117 2.39 1.56 -5.78
CA ILE A 117 2.11 1.43 -4.34
C ILE A 117 0.59 1.36 -4.11
N GLY A 118 -0.19 2.24 -4.75
CA GLY A 118 -1.64 2.24 -4.64
C GLY A 118 -2.26 0.90 -5.02
N MET A 119 -1.76 0.24 -6.07
CA MET A 119 -2.23 -1.08 -6.51
C MET A 119 -2.03 -2.16 -5.44
N ILE A 120 -0.90 -2.14 -4.73
CA ILE A 120 -0.63 -3.06 -3.62
C ILE A 120 -1.70 -2.89 -2.52
N PHE A 121 -2.00 -1.65 -2.12
CA PHE A 121 -3.02 -1.37 -1.12
C PHE A 121 -4.42 -1.80 -1.57
N VAL A 122 -4.77 -1.60 -2.85
CA VAL A 122 -6.04 -2.06 -3.42
C VAL A 122 -6.14 -3.58 -3.34
N ILE A 123 -5.09 -4.31 -3.77
CA ILE A 123 -5.07 -5.77 -3.72
C ILE A 123 -5.23 -6.28 -2.28
N MET A 124 -4.51 -5.70 -1.33
CA MET A 124 -4.63 -6.06 0.09
C MET A 124 -6.04 -5.80 0.62
N GLY A 125 -6.60 -4.62 0.35
CA GLY A 125 -7.94 -4.25 0.80
C GLY A 125 -9.02 -5.16 0.23
N VAL A 126 -9.01 -5.39 -1.09
CA VAL A 126 -9.98 -6.27 -1.78
C VAL A 126 -9.84 -7.71 -1.30
N SER A 127 -8.62 -8.22 -1.18
CA SER A 127 -8.37 -9.60 -0.69
C SER A 127 -8.92 -9.79 0.71
N GLY A 128 -8.69 -8.84 1.62
CA GLY A 128 -9.22 -8.89 2.98
C GLY A 128 -10.75 -8.89 3.03
N ILE A 129 -11.39 -8.05 2.21
CA ILE A 129 -12.86 -8.02 2.09
C ILE A 129 -13.40 -9.36 1.57
N VAL A 130 -12.79 -9.93 0.52
CA VAL A 130 -13.23 -11.21 -0.07
C VAL A 130 -13.08 -12.36 0.93
N ILE A 131 -11.95 -12.44 1.63
CA ILE A 131 -11.73 -13.46 2.66
C ILE A 131 -12.79 -13.34 3.75
N LYS A 132 -13.06 -12.12 4.21
CA LYS A 132 -14.08 -11.87 5.23
C LYS A 132 -15.47 -12.31 4.78
N ILE A 133 -15.90 -11.91 3.57
CA ILE A 133 -17.19 -12.31 3.02
C ILE A 133 -17.32 -13.84 2.95
N LYS A 134 -16.27 -14.52 2.46
CA LYS A 134 -16.24 -15.98 2.41
C LYS A 134 -16.41 -16.62 3.81
N ASN A 135 -15.71 -16.07 4.81
CA ASN A 135 -15.80 -16.56 6.18
C ASN A 135 -17.19 -16.32 6.78
N ASP A 136 -17.77 -15.14 6.56
CA ASP A 136 -19.10 -14.79 7.06
C ASP A 136 -20.20 -15.67 6.42
N VAL A 137 -20.11 -15.94 5.11
CA VAL A 137 -21.02 -16.84 4.40
C VAL A 137 -20.87 -18.29 4.90
N LYS A 138 -19.63 -18.77 5.08
CA LYS A 138 -19.37 -20.09 5.64
C LYS A 138 -19.91 -20.23 7.05
N GLU A 139 -19.69 -19.24 7.93
CA GLU A 139 -20.23 -19.25 9.30
C GLU A 139 -21.76 -19.27 9.31
N LYS A 140 -22.39 -18.47 8.45
CA LYS A 140 -23.84 -18.45 8.30
C LYS A 140 -24.38 -19.82 7.83
N SER A 141 -23.77 -20.39 6.80
CA SER A 141 -24.15 -21.71 6.29
C SER A 141 -23.99 -22.82 7.34
N LEU A 142 -22.91 -22.80 8.12
CA LEU A 142 -22.71 -23.74 9.21
C LEU A 142 -23.76 -23.59 10.33
N LYS A 143 -24.20 -22.36 10.63
CA LYS A 143 -25.25 -22.14 11.63
C LYS A 143 -26.65 -22.57 11.17
N GLU A 144 -26.92 -22.46 9.87
CA GLU A 144 -28.23 -22.78 9.30
C GLU A 144 -28.37 -24.26 8.92
N ASN A 145 -27.29 -24.86 8.43
CA ASN A 145 -27.31 -26.21 7.82
C ASN A 145 -26.29 -27.19 8.43
N GLY A 146 -25.47 -26.73 9.39
CA GLY A 146 -24.46 -27.56 10.03
C GLY A 146 -25.07 -28.49 11.07
N GLU A 147 -24.41 -29.63 11.27
CA GLU A 147 -24.77 -30.57 12.35
C GLU A 147 -24.11 -30.10 13.65
N LEU A 148 -24.88 -30.12 14.76
CA LEU A 148 -24.39 -29.81 16.08
C LEU A 148 -23.62 -31.02 16.63
N ILE A 149 -22.34 -30.85 16.91
CA ILE A 149 -21.52 -31.85 17.57
C ILE A 149 -21.12 -31.38 18.98
N TYR A 150 -20.92 -32.33 19.89
CA TYR A 150 -20.41 -32.05 21.23
C TYR A 150 -18.96 -32.53 21.31
N ALA A 151 -18.05 -31.56 21.36
CA ALA A 151 -16.62 -31.87 21.48
C ALA A 151 -16.19 -31.77 22.95
N GLU A 152 -15.26 -32.65 23.33
CA GLU A 152 -14.71 -32.67 24.69
C GLU A 152 -13.63 -31.60 24.84
N TYR A 153 -13.66 -30.87 25.96
CA TYR A 153 -12.63 -29.90 26.31
C TYR A 153 -11.30 -30.63 26.59
N VAL A 154 -10.21 -30.10 26.05
CA VAL A 154 -8.87 -30.60 26.31
C VAL A 154 -8.08 -29.61 27.16
N GLU A 155 -7.89 -28.38 26.68
CA GLU A 155 -7.09 -27.39 27.36
C GLU A 155 -7.40 -25.96 26.90
N THR A 156 -6.96 -24.97 27.69
CA THR A 156 -6.91 -23.57 27.32
C THR A 156 -5.45 -23.15 27.11
N VAL A 157 -5.12 -22.61 25.93
CA VAL A 157 -3.76 -22.20 25.60
C VAL A 157 -3.69 -20.69 25.34
N SER A 158 -2.63 -20.04 25.83
CA SER A 158 -2.37 -18.64 25.50
C SER A 158 -1.89 -18.52 24.04
N ASN A 159 -2.46 -17.58 23.30
CA ASN A 159 -2.06 -17.30 21.92
C ASN A 159 -1.02 -16.17 21.87
N ASN A 160 0.25 -16.52 22.00
CA ASN A 160 1.36 -15.59 22.04
C ASN A 160 1.66 -14.90 20.70
N LEU A 161 0.95 -15.24 19.62
CA LEU A 161 1.06 -14.57 18.33
C LEU A 161 0.34 -13.22 18.30
N TYR A 162 -0.55 -12.98 19.26
CA TYR A 162 -1.33 -11.74 19.37
C TYR A 162 -1.15 -11.14 20.75
N GLU A 163 -0.85 -9.84 20.78
CA GLU A 163 -0.75 -9.07 22.01
C GLU A 163 -1.48 -7.74 21.83
N VAL A 164 -2.34 -7.39 22.79
CA VAL A 164 -3.00 -6.08 22.85
C VAL A 164 -2.90 -5.54 24.27
N ASN A 165 -2.27 -4.39 24.43
CA ASN A 165 -2.06 -3.74 25.74
C ASN A 165 -1.37 -4.68 26.77
N GLY A 166 -0.37 -5.44 26.36
CA GLY A 166 0.37 -6.36 27.24
C GLY A 166 -0.37 -7.64 27.60
N ARG A 167 -1.48 -7.96 26.92
CA ARG A 167 -2.28 -9.16 27.15
C ARG A 167 -2.35 -10.03 25.92
N HIS A 168 -2.23 -11.32 26.12
CA HIS A 168 -2.43 -12.34 25.10
C HIS A 168 -3.84 -12.94 25.22
N PRO A 169 -4.51 -13.21 24.10
CA PRO A 169 -5.78 -13.91 24.13
C PRO A 169 -5.58 -15.41 24.36
N TYR A 170 -6.63 -16.08 24.77
CA TYR A 170 -6.68 -17.52 24.97
C TYR A 170 -7.43 -18.19 23.81
N ASN A 171 -7.08 -19.45 23.55
CA ASN A 171 -7.84 -20.35 22.70
C ASN A 171 -8.22 -21.60 23.49
N ILE A 172 -9.45 -22.05 23.32
CA ILE A 172 -9.93 -23.31 23.85
C ILE A 172 -9.68 -24.39 22.79
N ILE A 173 -9.07 -25.49 23.21
CA ILE A 173 -8.86 -26.68 22.38
C ILE A 173 -9.87 -27.72 22.80
N CYS A 174 -10.61 -28.24 21.83
CA CYS A 174 -11.57 -29.32 22.02
C CYS A 174 -11.29 -30.47 21.04
N GLU A 175 -11.68 -31.69 21.41
CA GLU A 175 -11.54 -32.86 20.58
C GLU A 175 -12.89 -33.54 20.37
N TRP A 176 -13.07 -34.13 19.22
CA TRP A 176 -14.26 -34.91 18.90
C TRP A 176 -13.86 -36.12 18.06
N ASN A 177 -14.33 -37.31 18.45
CA ASN A 177 -14.16 -38.51 17.68
C ASN A 177 -15.42 -38.74 16.85
N ASP A 178 -15.27 -38.81 15.53
CA ASP A 178 -16.38 -39.04 14.64
C ASP A 178 -16.83 -40.52 14.80
N PRO A 179 -18.09 -40.74 15.22
CA PRO A 179 -18.60 -42.12 15.40
C PRO A 179 -18.76 -42.91 14.10
N LEU A 180 -18.75 -42.22 12.92
CA LEU A 180 -18.95 -42.84 11.62
C LEU A 180 -17.65 -43.36 11.02
N ASP A 181 -16.57 -42.61 11.11
CA ASP A 181 -15.29 -43.01 10.49
C ASP A 181 -14.15 -43.21 11.50
N GLY A 182 -14.42 -43.01 12.79
CA GLY A 182 -13.47 -43.18 13.89
C GLY A 182 -12.32 -42.17 13.91
N LYS A 183 -12.40 -41.13 13.10
CA LYS A 183 -11.35 -40.10 13.06
C LYS A 183 -11.51 -39.09 14.20
N LYS A 184 -10.37 -38.70 14.74
CA LYS A 184 -10.25 -37.67 15.76
C LYS A 184 -10.07 -36.32 15.11
N TYR A 185 -10.95 -35.40 15.42
CA TYR A 185 -10.88 -33.98 15.01
C TYR A 185 -10.53 -33.09 16.20
N VAL A 186 -9.61 -32.16 15.98
CA VAL A 186 -9.20 -31.17 16.97
C VAL A 186 -9.72 -29.80 16.53
N PHE A 187 -10.46 -29.13 17.40
CA PHE A 187 -11.01 -27.81 17.17
C PHE A 187 -10.32 -26.79 18.05
N LYS A 188 -10.02 -25.64 17.47
CA LYS A 188 -9.47 -24.48 18.17
C LYS A 188 -10.47 -23.33 18.11
N SER A 189 -10.82 -22.76 19.27
CA SER A 189 -11.69 -21.60 19.32
C SER A 189 -11.06 -20.35 18.67
N ARG A 190 -11.87 -19.33 18.40
CA ARG A 190 -11.36 -17.97 18.14
C ARG A 190 -10.68 -17.43 19.40
N ASN A 191 -9.88 -16.34 19.24
CA ASN A 191 -9.26 -15.66 20.36
C ASN A 191 -10.29 -15.16 21.37
N ILE A 192 -10.08 -15.51 22.63
CA ILE A 192 -10.90 -15.12 23.78
C ILE A 192 -10.03 -14.22 24.66
N TRP A 193 -10.48 -13.01 24.94
CA TRP A 193 -9.71 -12.02 25.70
C TRP A 193 -9.93 -12.08 27.21
N THR A 194 -10.88 -12.90 27.65
CA THR A 194 -11.14 -13.19 29.06
C THR A 194 -10.67 -14.61 29.32
N ASP A 195 -9.93 -14.83 30.41
CA ASP A 195 -9.50 -16.15 30.81
C ASP A 195 -10.74 -17.03 31.10
N PRO A 196 -10.98 -18.10 30.32
CA PRO A 196 -12.16 -18.95 30.51
C PRO A 196 -12.19 -19.65 31.87
N GLU A 197 -11.03 -19.98 32.46
CA GLU A 197 -10.92 -20.65 33.74
C GLU A 197 -11.28 -19.69 34.90
N SER A 198 -11.00 -18.38 34.75
CA SER A 198 -11.34 -17.39 35.78
C SER A 198 -12.84 -17.13 35.90
N THR A 199 -13.66 -17.53 34.91
CA THR A 199 -15.10 -17.28 34.87
C THR A 199 -15.93 -18.45 35.38
N GLY A 200 -15.33 -19.56 35.82
CA GLY A 200 -16.03 -20.71 36.45
C GLY A 200 -17.03 -21.41 35.52
N ARG A 201 -16.92 -21.25 34.20
CA ARG A 201 -17.73 -21.94 33.19
C ARG A 201 -16.85 -23.05 32.58
N THR A 202 -16.78 -24.16 33.28
CA THR A 202 -16.41 -25.47 32.75
C THR A 202 -17.62 -26.14 32.14
#